data_36f3819084fc49e6cf1b53367c1c45c7
#
_entry.id   36f3819084fc49e6cf1b53367c1c45c7
#
_cell.length_a   1.000
_cell.length_b   1.000
_cell.length_c   1.000
_cell.angle_alpha   90.00
_cell.angle_beta   90.00
_cell.angle_gamma   90.00
#
_symmetry.space_group_name_H-M   'P 1'
#
loop_
_entity.id
_entity.type
_entity.pdbx_description
1 polymer ?
#
loop_
_entity_poly.entity_id
_entity_poly.type
_entity_poly.pdbx_seq_one_letter_code
_entity_poly.pdbx_strand_id
1 'polypeptide(L)'
;MLIPAGSANLDATGRTSVWQKQSTSDEFHTPSVNQNDPKMKYVPLDHVAPHFLRDAQPLRVASRNERDLLRLIWKSPGIERSDLTEPLDLTQQSLHRIVGRLHDRGMLVLSPSESRRPGPPSPELSLCRDWCLTLGISVNVGSIGLCLMGFGEPLENMEIAQSGSSLALEMERIEAAVEDLLARRGAKRRDILGVGLAVAGHRMLETAFNCPLPLAHWSLIDLAPLLGEQLGLPVWADNVARTAALAEAIFGVGRDVADFAYIAHLHGYGGGLVSGGMPFRGSFGNAGEYSVLFGRQDYDDRPALSVLLRDLHARGRPDLTLKDLKNENLVEWDGVAEWVDRVTPAHNRTINAICAVFDPALIVLGGELPHSLARMLIERTEFNNLPRHGALRDVPRLAVAEVIDAPGAIGAALIPLFETVL
;
A
#
# COMPACT_ATOMS: atom_id res chain seq x y z
N MET A 1 50.70 -23.59 4.35
CA MET A 1 50.28 -24.57 3.35
C MET A 1 49.48 -23.82 2.31
N LEU A 2 50.01 -23.60 1.12
CA LEU A 2 49.54 -22.74 0.05
C LEU A 2 48.38 -23.41 -0.68
N ILE A 3 47.28 -22.69 -0.89
CA ILE A 3 46.16 -23.07 -1.75
C ILE A 3 46.44 -22.50 -3.16
N PRO A 4 46.37 -23.27 -4.25
CA PRO A 4 46.65 -22.78 -5.59
C PRO A 4 45.49 -21.95 -6.16
N ALA A 5 45.88 -20.87 -6.84
CA ALA A 5 45.03 -19.96 -7.57
C ALA A 5 44.40 -20.67 -8.80
N GLY A 6 43.06 -20.68 -8.88
CA GLY A 6 42.32 -21.03 -10.10
C GLY A 6 42.31 -19.87 -11.08
N SER A 7 42.79 -20.15 -12.30
CA SER A 7 42.81 -19.19 -13.41
C SER A 7 41.37 -18.83 -13.88
N ALA A 8 41.07 -17.52 -13.90
CA ALA A 8 39.89 -16.98 -14.52
C ALA A 8 40.10 -16.88 -16.04
N ASN A 9 39.22 -17.48 -16.83
CA ASN A 9 39.15 -17.25 -18.27
C ASN A 9 38.30 -16.01 -18.53
N LEU A 10 38.90 -15.03 -19.18
CA LEU A 10 38.22 -13.85 -19.73
C LEU A 10 37.78 -14.12 -21.16
N ASP A 11 36.53 -13.75 -21.49
CA ASP A 11 36.10 -13.73 -22.87
C ASP A 11 36.62 -12.51 -23.64
N ALA A 12 36.42 -12.47 -24.96
CA ALA A 12 36.95 -11.44 -25.85
C ALA A 12 36.40 -10.02 -25.59
N THR A 13 35.57 -9.81 -24.54
CA THR A 13 34.98 -8.52 -24.15
C THR A 13 35.34 -8.05 -22.75
N GLY A 14 36.18 -8.79 -22.02
CA GLY A 14 36.72 -8.36 -20.74
C GLY A 14 35.74 -8.37 -19.54
N ARG A 15 34.69 -9.18 -19.57
CA ARG A 15 33.75 -9.30 -18.46
C ARG A 15 33.85 -10.67 -17.77
N THR A 16 33.92 -10.66 -16.45
CA THR A 16 33.88 -11.86 -15.62
C THR A 16 32.46 -12.34 -15.45
N SER A 17 32.15 -13.52 -15.98
CA SER A 17 30.89 -14.23 -15.70
C SER A 17 31.06 -15.15 -14.48
N VAL A 18 30.46 -14.82 -13.35
CA VAL A 18 30.47 -15.59 -12.10
C VAL A 18 29.14 -16.34 -11.92
N TRP A 19 28.64 -17.04 -12.90
CA TRP A 19 27.48 -17.93 -12.71
C TRP A 19 27.51 -19.10 -13.69
N GLN A 20 28.33 -20.11 -13.39
CA GLN A 20 28.08 -21.48 -13.88
C GLN A 20 28.70 -22.53 -12.97
N LYS A 21 27.85 -23.29 -12.33
CA LYS A 21 27.80 -24.72 -11.96
C LYS A 21 27.18 -24.87 -10.57
N GLN A 22 26.00 -25.45 -10.40
CA GLN A 22 25.72 -26.89 -10.49
C GLN A 22 24.22 -27.12 -10.62
N SER A 23 23.85 -27.86 -11.61
CA SER A 23 22.53 -28.48 -11.79
C SER A 23 22.54 -29.87 -11.16
N THR A 24 21.51 -30.20 -10.41
CA THR A 24 20.85 -31.54 -10.50
C THR A 24 19.45 -31.43 -9.95
N SER A 25 18.50 -31.73 -10.84
CA SER A 25 17.16 -32.26 -10.65
C SER A 25 16.19 -31.55 -9.72
N ASP A 26 15.39 -30.63 -10.30
CA ASP A 26 13.94 -30.80 -10.38
C ASP A 26 13.42 -29.78 -11.41
N GLU A 27 12.65 -30.29 -12.37
CA GLU A 27 12.18 -29.58 -13.54
C GLU A 27 11.16 -28.49 -13.17
N PHE A 28 11.63 -27.28 -13.00
CA PHE A 28 10.80 -26.09 -13.22
C PHE A 28 11.16 -25.53 -14.60
N HIS A 29 10.33 -25.83 -15.59
CA HIS A 29 10.35 -25.11 -16.86
C HIS A 29 10.02 -23.66 -16.60
N THR A 30 11.03 -22.84 -16.37
CA THR A 30 10.95 -21.39 -16.60
C THR A 30 11.05 -21.18 -18.12
N PRO A 31 10.07 -20.52 -18.77
CA PRO A 31 10.28 -20.10 -20.15
C PRO A 31 11.50 -19.18 -20.17
N SER A 32 12.45 -19.51 -21.02
CA SER A 32 13.65 -18.69 -21.26
C SER A 32 13.22 -17.32 -21.75
N VAL A 33 13.33 -16.31 -20.90
CA VAL A 33 13.16 -14.91 -21.30
C VAL A 33 14.33 -14.58 -22.23
N ASN A 34 14.03 -14.42 -23.51
CA ASN A 34 15.01 -14.03 -24.51
C ASN A 34 15.42 -12.58 -24.24
N GLN A 35 16.59 -12.36 -23.66
CA GLN A 35 17.16 -11.05 -23.33
C GLN A 35 17.41 -10.13 -24.55
N ASN A 36 17.18 -10.64 -25.77
CA ASN A 36 17.36 -9.93 -27.03
C ASN A 36 16.03 -9.55 -27.72
N ASP A 37 14.89 -9.55 -27.02
CA ASP A 37 13.64 -9.07 -27.58
C ASP A 37 13.74 -7.53 -27.77
N PRO A 38 13.68 -7.02 -29.02
CA PRO A 38 13.77 -5.59 -29.29
C PRO A 38 12.62 -4.76 -28.70
N LYS A 39 11.61 -5.39 -28.08
CA LYS A 39 10.53 -4.72 -27.35
C LYS A 39 10.89 -4.34 -25.91
N MET A 40 12.03 -4.84 -25.37
CA MET A 40 12.58 -4.37 -24.08
C MET A 40 13.51 -3.17 -24.27
N LYS A 41 13.05 -2.11 -24.87
CA LYS A 41 13.78 -0.84 -24.83
C LYS A 41 13.42 -0.12 -23.53
N TYR A 42 14.43 0.13 -22.71
CA TYR A 42 14.37 1.07 -21.60
C TYR A 42 13.81 2.41 -22.12
N VAL A 43 12.62 2.77 -21.68
CA VAL A 43 12.03 4.08 -21.91
C VAL A 43 12.34 4.94 -20.69
N PRO A 44 13.01 6.10 -20.85
CA PRO A 44 13.24 7.00 -19.72
C PRO A 44 11.92 7.42 -19.08
N LEU A 45 11.86 7.42 -17.75
CA LEU A 45 10.67 7.63 -16.91
C LEU A 45 10.06 9.04 -16.99
N ASP A 46 10.63 9.96 -17.77
CA ASP A 46 10.27 11.38 -17.73
C ASP A 46 9.01 11.76 -18.53
N HIS A 47 8.38 10.86 -19.25
CA HIS A 47 7.32 11.22 -20.20
C HIS A 47 6.11 10.30 -20.31
N VAL A 48 5.85 9.40 -19.37
CA VAL A 48 4.65 8.55 -19.45
C VAL A 48 3.60 8.98 -18.45
N ALA A 49 2.84 10.02 -18.80
CA ALA A 49 1.47 10.12 -18.32
C ALA A 49 0.68 8.93 -18.90
N PRO A 50 -0.12 8.21 -18.10
CA PRO A 50 -0.89 7.08 -18.59
C PRO A 50 -1.68 7.45 -19.84
N HIS A 51 -1.60 6.63 -20.89
CA HIS A 51 -2.16 6.93 -22.23
C HIS A 51 -3.66 7.25 -22.23
N PHE A 52 -4.43 6.76 -21.26
CA PHE A 52 -5.88 7.03 -21.14
C PHE A 52 -6.20 8.37 -20.47
N LEU A 53 -5.23 9.10 -19.90
CA LEU A 53 -5.44 10.46 -19.43
C LEU A 53 -5.37 11.50 -20.58
N ARG A 54 -5.08 11.10 -21.82
CA ARG A 54 -4.99 12.03 -22.95
C ARG A 54 -6.35 12.51 -23.44
N ASP A 55 -7.42 11.75 -23.22
CA ASP A 55 -8.77 12.08 -23.72
C ASP A 55 -9.80 12.38 -22.63
N ALA A 56 -9.58 11.92 -21.39
CA ALA A 56 -10.33 12.42 -20.25
C ALA A 56 -9.75 13.79 -19.88
N GLN A 57 -10.52 14.86 -20.07
CA GLN A 57 -10.18 16.13 -19.44
C GLN A 57 -9.96 15.85 -17.95
N PRO A 58 -8.73 16.04 -17.42
CA PRO A 58 -8.53 15.83 -16.01
C PRO A 58 -9.48 16.77 -15.30
N LEU A 59 -10.29 16.24 -14.36
CA LEU A 59 -10.93 17.02 -13.32
C LEU A 59 -9.80 17.63 -12.45
N ARG A 60 -9.00 18.50 -13.05
CA ARG A 60 -7.97 19.22 -12.32
C ARG A 60 -8.67 20.17 -11.38
N VAL A 61 -8.76 19.79 -10.14
CA VAL A 61 -8.83 20.74 -9.04
C VAL A 61 -7.50 21.46 -9.04
N ALA A 62 -7.48 22.67 -9.54
CA ALA A 62 -6.40 23.01 -10.42
C ALA A 62 -5.17 23.62 -9.78
N SER A 63 -5.25 24.48 -8.81
CA SER A 63 -4.06 25.16 -8.33
C SER A 63 -3.42 24.45 -7.16
N ARG A 64 -2.11 24.55 -7.04
CA ARG A 64 -1.36 24.07 -5.87
C ARG A 64 -2.00 24.51 -4.56
N ASN A 65 -2.38 25.78 -4.47
CA ASN A 65 -2.99 26.34 -3.28
C ASN A 65 -4.36 25.72 -2.95
N GLU A 66 -5.15 25.33 -3.94
CA GLU A 66 -6.41 24.61 -3.72
C GLU A 66 -6.17 23.21 -3.14
N ARG A 67 -5.18 22.50 -3.66
CA ARG A 67 -4.79 21.17 -3.13
C ARG A 67 -4.27 21.26 -1.71
N ASP A 68 -3.36 22.19 -1.45
CA ASP A 68 -2.79 22.38 -0.12
C ASP A 68 -3.88 22.77 0.90
N LEU A 69 -4.84 23.61 0.49
CA LEU A 69 -6.00 23.97 1.30
C LEU A 69 -6.89 22.76 1.61
N LEU A 70 -7.25 21.98 0.59
CA LEU A 70 -8.09 20.78 0.76
C LEU A 70 -7.43 19.73 1.66
N ARG A 71 -6.11 19.54 1.55
CA ARG A 71 -5.33 18.64 2.41
C ARG A 71 -5.36 19.10 3.89
N LEU A 72 -5.21 20.39 4.14
CA LEU A 72 -5.26 20.93 5.50
C LEU A 72 -6.66 20.78 6.11
N ILE A 73 -7.72 21.08 5.34
CA ILE A 73 -9.11 20.89 5.79
C ILE A 73 -9.38 19.42 6.06
N TRP A 74 -8.85 18.51 5.23
CA TRP A 74 -9.00 17.08 5.45
C TRP A 74 -8.33 16.60 6.73
N LYS A 75 -7.10 17.06 7.00
CA LYS A 75 -6.39 16.74 8.26
C LYS A 75 -7.08 17.30 9.50
N SER A 76 -7.75 18.43 9.37
CA SER A 76 -8.38 19.17 10.48
C SER A 76 -9.80 19.59 10.09
N PRO A 77 -10.76 18.65 10.03
CA PRO A 77 -12.16 18.98 9.75
C PRO A 77 -12.70 19.99 10.78
N GLY A 78 -13.42 21.02 10.33
CA GLY A 78 -13.91 22.08 11.19
C GLY A 78 -12.87 23.17 11.47
N ILE A 79 -11.73 23.19 10.76
CA ILE A 79 -10.73 24.26 10.90
C ILE A 79 -11.33 25.61 10.52
N GLU A 80 -11.09 26.62 11.35
CA GLU A 80 -11.53 27.98 11.00
C GLU A 80 -10.74 28.51 9.80
N ARG A 81 -11.45 29.19 8.86
CA ARG A 81 -10.79 29.79 7.69
C ARG A 81 -9.64 30.70 8.08
N SER A 82 -9.78 31.47 9.18
CA SER A 82 -8.72 32.36 9.68
C SER A 82 -7.41 31.65 9.99
N ASP A 83 -7.46 30.39 10.44
CA ASP A 83 -6.30 29.62 10.88
C ASP A 83 -5.51 29.00 9.72
N LEU A 84 -6.02 29.12 8.49
CA LEU A 84 -5.39 28.60 7.27
C LEU A 84 -4.46 29.61 6.57
N THR A 85 -4.45 30.87 6.99
CA THR A 85 -3.62 31.91 6.35
C THR A 85 -2.14 31.69 6.54
N GLU A 86 -1.72 31.37 7.76
CA GLU A 86 -0.31 31.17 8.10
C GLU A 86 0.24 29.88 7.48
N PRO A 87 -0.39 28.67 7.63
CA PRO A 87 0.12 27.44 7.04
C PRO A 87 0.20 27.45 5.51
N LEU A 88 -0.65 28.24 4.84
CA LEU A 88 -0.68 28.34 3.38
C LEU A 88 0.12 29.50 2.80
N ASP A 89 0.66 30.38 3.65
CA ASP A 89 1.30 31.64 3.22
C ASP A 89 0.40 32.44 2.26
N LEU A 90 -0.89 32.57 2.62
CA LEU A 90 -1.89 33.25 1.81
C LEU A 90 -2.44 34.50 2.54
N THR A 91 -2.75 35.53 1.76
CA THR A 91 -3.53 36.68 2.31
C THR A 91 -4.97 36.24 2.58
N GLN A 92 -5.63 36.89 3.57
CA GLN A 92 -7.04 36.67 3.89
C GLN A 92 -7.95 36.78 2.66
N GLN A 93 -7.67 37.76 1.78
CA GLN A 93 -8.44 37.95 0.55
C GLN A 93 -8.26 36.80 -0.45
N SER A 94 -7.02 36.30 -0.63
CA SER A 94 -6.75 35.17 -1.50
C SER A 94 -7.41 33.88 -0.99
N LEU A 95 -7.30 33.64 0.32
CA LEU A 95 -7.94 32.50 0.98
C LEU A 95 -9.48 32.56 0.84
N HIS A 96 -10.08 33.72 1.10
CA HIS A 96 -11.52 33.90 0.93
C HIS A 96 -11.99 33.56 -0.48
N ARG A 97 -11.25 34.03 -1.51
CA ARG A 97 -11.57 33.72 -2.92
C ARG A 97 -11.42 32.25 -3.27
N ILE A 98 -10.40 31.57 -2.73
CA ILE A 98 -10.19 30.14 -2.97
C ILE A 98 -11.30 29.33 -2.30
N VAL A 99 -11.58 29.58 -1.03
CA VAL A 99 -12.67 28.95 -0.27
C VAL A 99 -14.02 29.14 -0.96
N GLY A 100 -14.33 30.37 -1.40
CA GLY A 100 -15.57 30.66 -2.14
C GLY A 100 -15.72 29.80 -3.39
N ARG A 101 -14.65 29.73 -4.23
CA ARG A 101 -14.69 28.89 -5.45
C ARG A 101 -14.88 27.41 -5.15
N LEU A 102 -14.20 26.88 -4.13
CA LEU A 102 -14.33 25.46 -3.76
C LEU A 102 -15.72 25.17 -3.17
N HIS A 103 -16.28 26.12 -2.41
CA HIS A 103 -17.64 26.01 -1.89
C HIS A 103 -18.68 26.07 -3.03
N ASP A 104 -18.55 27.02 -3.98
CA ASP A 104 -19.42 27.11 -5.16
C ASP A 104 -19.38 25.84 -6.04
N ARG A 105 -18.26 25.11 -5.99
CA ARG A 105 -18.11 23.79 -6.65
C ARG A 105 -18.64 22.64 -5.81
N GLY A 106 -19.19 22.90 -4.63
CA GLY A 106 -19.74 21.92 -3.72
C GLY A 106 -18.70 21.05 -2.98
N MET A 107 -17.42 21.41 -3.05
CA MET A 107 -16.32 20.64 -2.45
C MET A 107 -16.18 20.88 -0.94
N LEU A 108 -16.64 22.03 -0.46
CA LEU A 108 -16.56 22.43 0.94
C LEU A 108 -17.93 22.71 1.53
N VAL A 109 -18.07 22.36 2.78
CA VAL A 109 -19.16 22.77 3.66
C VAL A 109 -18.63 23.86 4.58
N LEU A 110 -19.38 24.97 4.69
CA LEU A 110 -19.09 26.06 5.60
C LEU A 110 -20.11 26.02 6.75
N SER A 111 -19.61 25.96 7.98
CA SER A 111 -20.44 25.97 9.19
C SER A 111 -20.13 27.20 10.04
N PRO A 112 -21.10 27.72 10.82
CA PRO A 112 -20.82 28.76 11.78
C PRO A 112 -19.78 28.29 12.79
N SER A 113 -18.78 29.16 13.11
CA SER A 113 -17.82 28.84 14.16
C SER A 113 -18.45 28.93 15.53
N GLU A 114 -18.18 27.97 16.40
CA GLU A 114 -18.53 27.98 17.82
C GLU A 114 -17.47 28.73 18.66
N SER A 115 -16.43 29.26 18.02
CA SER A 115 -15.32 29.92 18.66
C SER A 115 -15.78 31.22 19.33
N ARG A 116 -15.32 31.44 20.56
CA ARG A 116 -15.56 32.69 21.34
C ARG A 116 -14.43 33.71 21.15
N ARG A 117 -13.68 33.65 20.04
CA ARG A 117 -12.61 34.62 19.75
C ARG A 117 -13.20 36.02 19.49
N PRO A 118 -12.53 37.10 19.92
CA PRO A 118 -12.97 38.48 19.63
C PRO A 118 -12.94 38.73 18.12
N GLY A 119 -14.02 39.31 17.56
CA GLY A 119 -14.14 39.67 16.15
C GLY A 119 -15.31 38.93 15.45
N PRO A 120 -15.55 39.26 14.16
CA PRO A 120 -16.54 38.51 13.37
C PRO A 120 -16.15 37.03 13.28
N PRO A 121 -17.09 36.09 13.54
CA PRO A 121 -16.77 34.65 13.51
C PRO A 121 -16.32 34.26 12.11
N SER A 122 -15.18 33.54 12.04
CA SER A 122 -14.68 32.95 10.82
C SER A 122 -15.37 31.60 10.61
N PRO A 123 -15.90 31.27 9.42
CA PRO A 123 -16.56 29.98 9.22
C PRO A 123 -15.59 28.81 9.39
N GLU A 124 -16.09 27.72 9.94
CA GLU A 124 -15.44 26.41 9.95
C GLU A 124 -15.59 25.74 8.60
N LEU A 125 -14.54 25.04 8.18
CA LEU A 125 -14.44 24.38 6.87
C LEU A 125 -14.34 22.88 7.02
N SER A 126 -15.15 22.17 6.25
CA SER A 126 -15.08 20.70 6.12
C SER A 126 -15.22 20.29 4.67
N LEU A 127 -14.68 19.13 4.29
CA LEU A 127 -14.91 18.57 2.97
C LEU A 127 -16.38 18.12 2.83
N CYS A 128 -16.96 18.33 1.64
CA CYS A 128 -18.29 17.82 1.34
C CYS A 128 -18.20 16.33 0.97
N ARG A 129 -18.55 15.46 1.89
CA ARG A 129 -18.48 14.00 1.77
C ARG A 129 -19.07 13.45 0.47
N ASP A 130 -20.21 14.02 0.05
CA ASP A 130 -20.96 13.53 -1.08
C ASP A 130 -20.58 14.18 -2.41
N TRP A 131 -19.52 15.00 -2.42
CA TRP A 131 -19.07 15.70 -3.63
C TRP A 131 -18.62 14.74 -4.74
N CYS A 132 -17.90 13.68 -4.41
CA CYS A 132 -17.50 12.62 -5.33
C CYS A 132 -17.36 11.29 -4.60
N LEU A 133 -17.38 10.22 -5.39
CA LEU A 133 -17.03 8.89 -4.94
C LEU A 133 -15.71 8.45 -5.57
N THR A 134 -14.97 7.61 -4.85
CA THR A 134 -13.86 6.84 -5.40
C THR A 134 -14.02 5.38 -5.02
N LEU A 135 -13.42 4.49 -5.79
CA LEU A 135 -13.44 3.07 -5.55
C LEU A 135 -12.04 2.55 -5.34
N GLY A 136 -11.82 1.79 -4.27
CA GLY A 136 -10.60 1.05 -4.04
C GLY A 136 -10.85 -0.44 -4.19
N ILE A 137 -9.95 -1.12 -4.88
CA ILE A 137 -9.97 -2.57 -5.06
C ILE A 137 -8.62 -3.12 -4.61
N SER A 138 -8.60 -4.12 -3.75
CA SER A 138 -7.36 -4.80 -3.33
C SER A 138 -7.40 -6.28 -3.66
N VAL A 139 -6.41 -6.77 -4.38
CA VAL A 139 -6.26 -8.17 -4.79
C VAL A 139 -5.20 -8.82 -3.89
N ASN A 140 -5.67 -9.68 -2.97
CA ASN A 140 -4.85 -10.50 -2.08
C ASN A 140 -5.04 -11.99 -2.39
N VAL A 141 -4.17 -12.84 -1.89
CA VAL A 141 -4.36 -14.29 -2.01
C VAL A 141 -5.61 -14.72 -1.25
N GLY A 142 -6.57 -15.29 -1.96
CA GLY A 142 -7.83 -15.80 -1.41
C GLY A 142 -8.95 -14.79 -1.32
N SER A 143 -8.70 -13.48 -1.42
CA SER A 143 -9.74 -12.47 -1.32
C SER A 143 -9.50 -11.24 -2.19
N ILE A 144 -10.59 -10.59 -2.56
CA ILE A 144 -10.60 -9.27 -3.19
C ILE A 144 -11.41 -8.35 -2.29
N GLY A 145 -10.75 -7.31 -1.75
CA GLY A 145 -11.40 -6.27 -0.97
C GLY A 145 -11.84 -5.10 -1.85
N LEU A 146 -12.99 -4.53 -1.57
CA LEU A 146 -13.50 -3.32 -2.21
C LEU A 146 -13.82 -2.28 -1.15
N CYS A 147 -13.58 -1.01 -1.47
CA CYS A 147 -13.95 0.14 -0.63
C CYS A 147 -14.58 1.21 -1.50
N LEU A 148 -15.82 1.55 -1.21
CA LEU A 148 -16.44 2.76 -1.73
C LEU A 148 -16.15 3.90 -0.77
N MET A 149 -15.55 4.97 -1.26
CA MET A 149 -15.13 6.13 -0.46
C MET A 149 -15.82 7.38 -0.98
N GLY A 150 -16.32 8.20 -0.08
CA GLY A 150 -16.72 9.57 -0.35
C GLY A 150 -15.52 10.52 -0.37
N PHE A 151 -15.77 11.81 -0.48
CA PHE A 151 -14.68 12.78 -0.46
C PHE A 151 -14.05 12.85 0.94
N GLY A 152 -13.02 12.04 1.15
CA GLY A 152 -12.19 12.06 2.36
C GLY A 152 -12.53 11.03 3.44
N GLU A 153 -13.53 10.14 3.25
CA GLU A 153 -13.83 9.08 4.23
C GLU A 153 -14.37 7.80 3.59
N PRO A 154 -14.02 6.61 4.13
CA PRO A 154 -14.63 5.35 3.71
C PRO A 154 -16.13 5.33 4.00
N LEU A 155 -16.93 4.86 3.04
CA LEU A 155 -18.38 4.75 3.17
C LEU A 155 -18.85 3.32 3.39
N GLU A 156 -18.26 2.38 2.66
CA GLU A 156 -18.64 0.97 2.70
C GLU A 156 -17.46 0.10 2.23
N ASN A 157 -17.22 -0.98 2.94
CA ASN A 157 -16.24 -2.00 2.58
C ASN A 157 -16.94 -3.32 2.26
N MET A 158 -16.39 -4.06 1.30
CA MET A 158 -16.86 -5.38 0.93
C MET A 158 -15.64 -6.28 0.68
N GLU A 159 -15.73 -7.54 1.05
CA GLU A 159 -14.75 -8.57 0.69
C GLU A 159 -15.45 -9.70 -0.05
N ILE A 160 -14.91 -10.09 -1.21
CA ILE A 160 -15.34 -11.27 -1.97
C ILE A 160 -14.20 -12.29 -2.03
N ALA A 161 -14.55 -13.58 -1.97
CA ALA A 161 -13.55 -14.63 -2.13
C ALA A 161 -13.08 -14.68 -3.58
N GLN A 162 -11.80 -14.96 -3.82
CA GLN A 162 -11.31 -15.26 -5.17
C GLN A 162 -11.83 -16.62 -5.65
N SER A 163 -12.10 -16.72 -6.94
CA SER A 163 -12.41 -18.02 -7.58
C SER A 163 -11.16 -18.84 -7.84
N GLY A 164 -10.02 -18.17 -8.05
CA GLY A 164 -8.74 -18.79 -8.42
C GLY A 164 -8.71 -19.39 -9.84
N SER A 165 -9.77 -19.16 -10.65
CA SER A 165 -9.93 -19.85 -11.94
C SER A 165 -9.27 -19.11 -13.10
N SER A 166 -9.64 -17.86 -13.34
CA SER A 166 -9.10 -17.03 -14.43
C SER A 166 -9.27 -15.55 -14.15
N LEU A 167 -8.42 -14.73 -14.76
CA LEU A 167 -8.51 -13.28 -14.65
C LEU A 167 -9.87 -12.75 -15.14
N ALA A 168 -10.38 -13.28 -16.25
CA ALA A 168 -11.68 -12.85 -16.81
C ALA A 168 -12.82 -13.04 -15.81
N LEU A 169 -12.89 -14.21 -15.16
CA LEU A 169 -13.91 -14.48 -14.14
C LEU A 169 -13.74 -13.59 -12.92
N GLU A 170 -12.51 -13.32 -12.47
CA GLU A 170 -12.29 -12.39 -11.35
C GLU A 170 -12.72 -10.97 -11.71
N MET A 171 -12.45 -10.52 -12.92
CA MET A 171 -12.90 -9.21 -13.40
C MET A 171 -14.43 -9.09 -13.45
N GLU A 172 -15.15 -10.12 -13.93
CA GLU A 172 -16.61 -10.18 -13.89
C GLU A 172 -17.16 -10.09 -12.46
N ARG A 173 -16.52 -10.80 -11.52
CA ARG A 173 -16.91 -10.79 -10.10
C ARG A 173 -16.65 -9.44 -9.44
N ILE A 174 -15.55 -8.77 -9.78
CA ILE A 174 -15.27 -7.40 -9.35
C ILE A 174 -16.36 -6.47 -9.87
N GLU A 175 -16.71 -6.55 -11.14
CA GLU A 175 -17.74 -5.72 -11.74
C GLU A 175 -19.11 -5.91 -11.04
N ALA A 176 -19.50 -7.15 -10.80
CA ALA A 176 -20.72 -7.46 -10.07
C ALA A 176 -20.73 -6.90 -8.63
N ALA A 177 -19.58 -7.00 -7.93
CA ALA A 177 -19.41 -6.45 -6.59
C ALA A 177 -19.47 -4.90 -6.59
N VAL A 178 -18.91 -4.26 -7.60
CA VAL A 178 -19.00 -2.80 -7.77
C VAL A 178 -20.43 -2.35 -7.97
N GLU A 179 -21.21 -3.04 -8.82
CA GLU A 179 -22.63 -2.73 -9.03
C GLU A 179 -23.44 -2.91 -7.75
N ASP A 180 -23.16 -3.97 -6.97
CA ASP A 180 -23.83 -4.20 -5.68
C ASP A 180 -23.53 -3.07 -4.67
N LEU A 181 -22.25 -2.66 -4.53
CA LEU A 181 -21.86 -1.53 -3.68
C LEU A 181 -22.57 -0.23 -4.08
N LEU A 182 -22.62 0.07 -5.37
CA LEU A 182 -23.29 1.25 -5.90
C LEU A 182 -24.79 1.21 -5.66
N ALA A 183 -25.42 0.05 -5.90
CA ALA A 183 -26.86 -0.13 -5.69
C ALA A 183 -27.27 0.09 -4.23
N ARG A 184 -26.50 -0.42 -3.27
CA ARG A 184 -26.74 -0.22 -1.82
C ARG A 184 -26.72 1.25 -1.41
N ARG A 185 -25.95 2.06 -2.12
CA ARG A 185 -25.83 3.51 -1.86
C ARG A 185 -26.71 4.38 -2.75
N GLY A 186 -27.42 3.79 -3.70
CA GLY A 186 -28.19 4.54 -4.71
C GLY A 186 -27.30 5.37 -5.65
N ALA A 187 -26.00 5.05 -5.72
CA ALA A 187 -25.00 5.73 -6.54
C ALA A 187 -24.91 5.08 -7.93
N LYS A 188 -24.23 5.75 -8.86
CA LYS A 188 -24.01 5.29 -10.23
C LYS A 188 -22.52 5.37 -10.57
N ARG A 189 -22.06 4.58 -11.54
CA ARG A 189 -20.66 4.62 -12.01
C ARG A 189 -20.19 6.04 -12.37
N ARG A 190 -21.04 6.87 -12.96
CA ARG A 190 -20.72 8.25 -13.29
C ARG A 190 -20.40 9.15 -12.10
N ASP A 191 -20.77 8.72 -10.89
CA ASP A 191 -20.51 9.46 -9.65
C ASP A 191 -19.11 9.12 -9.09
N ILE A 192 -18.44 8.09 -9.67
CA ILE A 192 -17.10 7.65 -9.32
C ILE A 192 -16.07 8.47 -10.10
N LEU A 193 -15.21 9.17 -9.37
CA LEU A 193 -14.08 9.93 -9.92
C LEU A 193 -13.02 9.03 -10.55
N GLY A 194 -12.78 7.87 -9.96
CA GLY A 194 -11.81 6.90 -10.43
C GLY A 194 -11.63 5.73 -9.48
N VAL A 195 -10.83 4.77 -9.93
CA VAL A 195 -10.56 3.50 -9.22
C VAL A 195 -9.08 3.39 -8.88
N GLY A 196 -8.78 3.08 -7.63
CA GLY A 196 -7.47 2.61 -7.23
C GLY A 196 -7.45 1.09 -7.17
N LEU A 197 -6.45 0.46 -7.77
CA LEU A 197 -6.24 -0.98 -7.76
C LEU A 197 -4.96 -1.30 -6.98
N ALA A 198 -5.10 -2.00 -5.87
CA ALA A 198 -3.99 -2.50 -5.06
C ALA A 198 -3.74 -3.98 -5.36
N VAL A 199 -2.51 -4.36 -5.70
CA VAL A 199 -2.18 -5.75 -6.08
C VAL A 199 -1.04 -6.28 -5.21
N ALA A 200 -1.20 -7.50 -4.70
CA ALA A 200 -0.14 -8.19 -4.00
C ALA A 200 0.93 -8.70 -5.01
N GLY A 201 2.15 -8.20 -4.90
CA GLY A 201 3.26 -8.56 -5.77
C GLY A 201 4.25 -7.41 -6.00
N HIS A 202 5.37 -7.73 -6.62
CA HIS A 202 6.37 -6.73 -7.01
C HIS A 202 5.94 -5.98 -8.27
N ARG A 203 6.00 -4.67 -8.26
CA ARG A 203 5.79 -3.88 -9.47
C ARG A 203 6.91 -4.16 -10.47
N MET A 204 6.55 -4.49 -11.71
CA MET A 204 7.49 -4.77 -12.79
C MET A 204 7.57 -3.61 -13.78
N LEU A 205 6.47 -3.30 -14.44
CA LEU A 205 6.34 -2.20 -15.42
C LEU A 205 4.98 -1.56 -15.23
N GLU A 206 4.89 -0.24 -15.36
CA GLU A 206 3.65 0.53 -15.29
C GLU A 206 2.66 0.02 -14.22
N THR A 207 1.63 -0.73 -14.63
CA THR A 207 0.63 -1.34 -13.74
C THR A 207 0.66 -2.88 -13.76
N ALA A 208 1.75 -3.49 -14.24
CA ALA A 208 2.00 -4.91 -14.19
C ALA A 208 2.77 -5.31 -12.91
N PHE A 209 2.34 -6.40 -12.29
CA PHE A 209 2.93 -6.92 -11.06
C PHE A 209 3.39 -8.36 -11.25
N ASN A 210 4.50 -8.74 -10.61
CA ASN A 210 4.89 -10.14 -10.44
C ASN A 210 4.29 -10.64 -9.13
N CYS A 211 3.14 -11.30 -9.25
CA CYS A 211 2.34 -11.74 -8.13
C CYS A 211 2.83 -13.09 -7.56
N PRO A 212 2.49 -13.44 -6.29
CA PRO A 212 2.73 -14.76 -5.75
C PRO A 212 1.97 -15.85 -6.54
N LEU A 213 2.46 -17.11 -6.49
CA LEU A 213 1.91 -18.21 -7.28
C LEU A 213 0.39 -18.38 -7.24
N PRO A 214 -0.31 -18.23 -6.09
CA PRO A 214 -1.77 -18.34 -6.09
C PRO A 214 -2.48 -17.25 -6.90
N LEU A 215 -1.77 -16.15 -7.22
CA LEU A 215 -2.23 -15.03 -8.05
C LEU A 215 -1.59 -15.02 -9.45
N ALA A 216 -1.09 -16.16 -9.94
CA ALA A 216 -0.38 -16.22 -11.22
C ALA A 216 -1.20 -15.66 -12.39
N HIS A 217 -2.52 -15.80 -12.36
CA HIS A 217 -3.44 -15.28 -13.39
C HIS A 217 -3.58 -13.75 -13.38
N TRP A 218 -3.08 -13.06 -12.34
CA TRP A 218 -2.95 -11.59 -12.26
C TRP A 218 -1.56 -11.09 -12.67
N SER A 219 -0.60 -12.02 -12.85
CA SER A 219 0.82 -11.67 -12.94
C SER A 219 1.21 -11.22 -14.34
N LEU A 220 2.09 -10.19 -14.41
CA LEU A 220 2.72 -9.68 -15.62
C LEU A 220 1.74 -9.16 -16.70
N ILE A 221 0.57 -8.74 -16.27
CA ILE A 221 -0.48 -8.14 -17.11
C ILE A 221 -0.61 -6.67 -16.73
N ASP A 222 -0.79 -5.79 -17.70
CA ASP A 222 -1.09 -4.38 -17.44
C ASP A 222 -2.56 -4.25 -17.01
N LEU A 223 -2.78 -4.23 -15.69
CA LEU A 223 -4.09 -4.41 -15.08
C LEU A 223 -4.95 -3.15 -15.12
N ALA A 224 -4.35 -1.96 -15.05
CA ALA A 224 -5.14 -0.73 -14.96
C ALA A 224 -5.90 -0.43 -16.26
N PRO A 225 -5.33 -0.53 -17.46
CA PRO A 225 -6.10 -0.39 -18.70
C PRO A 225 -7.21 -1.43 -18.83
N LEU A 226 -6.91 -2.69 -18.47
CA LEU A 226 -7.87 -3.78 -18.57
C LEU A 226 -9.10 -3.56 -17.68
N LEU A 227 -8.87 -3.24 -16.40
CA LEU A 227 -9.96 -2.93 -15.46
C LEU A 227 -10.67 -1.62 -15.84
N GLY A 228 -9.92 -0.64 -16.35
CA GLY A 228 -10.45 0.63 -16.80
C GLY A 228 -11.40 0.49 -17.98
N GLU A 229 -11.08 -0.36 -18.96
CA GLU A 229 -11.96 -0.69 -20.08
C GLU A 229 -13.26 -1.36 -19.58
N GLN A 230 -13.14 -2.33 -18.70
CA GLN A 230 -14.28 -3.06 -18.17
C GLN A 230 -15.24 -2.19 -17.35
N LEU A 231 -14.69 -1.38 -16.44
CA LEU A 231 -15.53 -0.53 -15.58
C LEU A 231 -15.96 0.79 -16.25
N GLY A 232 -15.30 1.18 -17.35
CA GLY A 232 -15.52 2.48 -17.99
C GLY A 232 -15.02 3.66 -17.12
N LEU A 233 -14.00 3.44 -16.28
CA LEU A 233 -13.49 4.38 -15.29
C LEU A 233 -11.95 4.48 -15.37
N PRO A 234 -11.35 5.63 -15.03
CA PRO A 234 -9.91 5.74 -14.92
C PRO A 234 -9.39 4.90 -13.73
N VAL A 235 -8.31 4.15 -13.93
CA VAL A 235 -7.73 3.24 -12.93
C VAL A 235 -6.26 3.57 -12.70
N TRP A 236 -5.86 3.63 -11.42
CA TRP A 236 -4.47 3.71 -10.97
C TRP A 236 -4.12 2.47 -10.17
N ALA A 237 -2.98 1.86 -10.45
CA ALA A 237 -2.56 0.66 -9.75
C ALA A 237 -1.34 0.90 -8.84
N ASP A 238 -1.35 0.26 -7.67
CA ASP A 238 -0.24 0.28 -6.73
C ASP A 238 -0.11 -1.06 -5.99
N ASN A 239 0.95 -1.22 -5.17
CA ASN A 239 1.16 -2.39 -4.33
C ASN A 239 0.22 -2.35 -3.10
N VAL A 240 -0.34 -3.52 -2.72
CA VAL A 240 -1.30 -3.63 -1.61
C VAL A 240 -0.74 -3.21 -0.26
N ALA A 241 0.53 -3.49 0.04
CA ALA A 241 1.13 -3.08 1.30
C ALA A 241 1.39 -1.56 1.37
N ARG A 242 1.73 -0.94 0.22
CA ARG A 242 1.91 0.50 0.14
C ARG A 242 0.58 1.24 0.23
N THR A 243 -0.49 0.72 -0.37
CA THR A 243 -1.82 1.30 -0.19
C THR A 243 -2.33 1.15 1.24
N ALA A 244 -2.06 0.01 1.90
CA ALA A 244 -2.34 -0.14 3.33
C ALA A 244 -1.57 0.85 4.20
N ALA A 245 -0.29 1.12 3.88
CA ALA A 245 0.48 2.18 4.54
C ALA A 245 -0.13 3.57 4.32
N LEU A 246 -0.69 3.86 3.13
CA LEU A 246 -1.43 5.10 2.87
C LEU A 246 -2.71 5.18 3.72
N ALA A 247 -3.45 4.09 3.87
CA ALA A 247 -4.62 4.05 4.74
C ALA A 247 -4.26 4.38 6.20
N GLU A 248 -3.15 3.82 6.71
CA GLU A 248 -2.64 4.15 8.06
C GLU A 248 -2.16 5.60 8.19
N ALA A 249 -1.57 6.16 7.14
CA ALA A 249 -1.13 7.57 7.13
C ALA A 249 -2.31 8.55 7.21
N ILE A 250 -3.48 8.15 6.77
CA ILE A 250 -4.66 9.02 6.71
C ILE A 250 -5.65 8.74 7.83
N PHE A 251 -5.93 7.47 8.11
CA PHE A 251 -7.02 7.07 9.02
C PHE A 251 -6.54 6.34 10.28
N GLY A 252 -5.28 5.87 10.31
CA GLY A 252 -4.78 5.03 11.37
C GLY A 252 -3.71 5.66 12.23
N VAL A 253 -2.90 4.80 12.85
CA VAL A 253 -1.86 5.14 13.83
C VAL A 253 -0.74 6.03 13.26
N GLY A 254 -0.61 6.10 11.93
CA GLY A 254 0.36 6.93 11.20
C GLY A 254 -0.09 8.37 10.91
N ARG A 255 -1.34 8.73 11.25
CA ARG A 255 -1.95 10.02 10.84
C ARG A 255 -1.15 11.26 11.24
N ASP A 256 -0.54 11.24 12.41
CA ASP A 256 0.24 12.36 12.95
C ASP A 256 1.76 12.13 12.86
N VAL A 257 2.20 11.13 12.07
CA VAL A 257 3.61 10.76 11.91
C VAL A 257 4.03 10.98 10.47
N ALA A 258 5.00 11.88 10.26
CA ALA A 258 5.47 12.21 8.92
C ALA A 258 6.23 11.03 8.25
N ASP A 259 7.09 10.37 9.01
CA ASP A 259 7.97 9.31 8.51
C ASP A 259 7.76 8.03 9.31
N PHE A 260 7.18 7.02 8.66
CA PHE A 260 6.97 5.70 9.26
C PHE A 260 7.09 4.57 8.25
N ALA A 261 7.33 3.37 8.75
CA ALA A 261 7.32 2.15 7.97
C ALA A 261 6.11 1.29 8.35
N TYR A 262 5.49 0.68 7.35
CA TYR A 262 4.42 -0.29 7.50
C TYR A 262 4.94 -1.67 7.11
N ILE A 263 4.77 -2.66 7.96
CA ILE A 263 5.09 -4.06 7.69
C ILE A 263 3.78 -4.80 7.47
N ALA A 264 3.60 -5.34 6.26
CA ALA A 264 2.42 -6.08 5.86
C ALA A 264 2.68 -7.60 5.99
N HIS A 265 2.04 -8.21 6.96
CA HIS A 265 1.96 -9.66 7.08
C HIS A 265 0.71 -10.12 6.32
N LEU A 266 0.95 -10.64 5.12
CA LEU A 266 -0.06 -11.17 4.21
C LEU A 266 0.30 -12.64 3.90
N HIS A 267 -0.28 -13.22 2.83
CA HIS A 267 0.25 -14.47 2.29
C HIS A 267 1.78 -14.40 2.15
N GLY A 268 2.30 -13.31 1.60
CA GLY A 268 3.71 -12.94 1.61
C GLY A 268 4.08 -12.04 2.79
N TYR A 269 5.27 -11.43 2.68
CA TYR A 269 5.83 -10.50 3.65
C TYR A 269 6.43 -9.31 2.90
N GLY A 270 5.93 -8.13 3.15
CA GLY A 270 6.34 -6.92 2.47
C GLY A 270 5.99 -5.69 3.29
N GLY A 271 5.88 -4.53 2.66
CA GLY A 271 5.47 -3.33 3.37
C GLY A 271 5.42 -2.09 2.51
N GLY A 272 5.37 -0.95 3.17
CA GLY A 272 5.40 0.37 2.58
C GLY A 272 6.16 1.34 3.46
N LEU A 273 6.75 2.33 2.84
CA LEU A 273 7.39 3.45 3.51
C LEU A 273 6.53 4.69 3.30
N VAL A 274 6.37 5.49 4.34
CA VAL A 274 5.70 6.78 4.30
C VAL A 274 6.69 7.85 4.70
N SER A 275 6.87 8.86 3.86
CA SER A 275 7.75 10.00 4.12
C SER A 275 7.02 11.30 3.84
N GLY A 276 7.11 12.24 4.78
CA GLY A 276 6.33 13.47 4.72
C GLY A 276 4.81 13.24 4.70
N GLY A 277 4.33 12.15 5.32
CA GLY A 277 2.92 11.75 5.34
C GLY A 277 2.39 11.14 4.04
N MET A 278 3.27 10.83 3.07
CA MET A 278 2.91 10.24 1.77
C MET A 278 3.72 8.98 1.48
N PRO A 279 3.13 7.99 0.77
CA PRO A 279 3.86 6.78 0.42
C PRO A 279 5.09 7.07 -0.44
N PHE A 280 6.23 6.55 -0.01
CA PHE A 280 7.48 6.62 -0.75
C PHE A 280 7.57 5.44 -1.73
N ARG A 281 7.57 5.75 -3.03
CA ARG A 281 7.53 4.73 -4.09
C ARG A 281 8.91 4.15 -4.44
N GLY A 282 9.97 4.93 -4.27
CA GLY A 282 11.28 4.60 -4.83
C GLY A 282 11.29 4.70 -6.37
N SER A 283 12.46 4.50 -6.97
CA SER A 283 12.65 4.67 -8.42
C SER A 283 11.89 3.65 -9.28
N PHE A 284 11.69 2.44 -8.78
CA PHE A 284 11.04 1.34 -9.48
C PHE A 284 9.65 0.99 -8.91
N GLY A 285 9.17 1.77 -7.94
CA GLY A 285 7.88 1.53 -7.31
C GLY A 285 7.85 0.34 -6.34
N ASN A 286 9.00 -0.11 -5.83
CA ASN A 286 9.12 -1.26 -4.92
C ASN A 286 9.77 -0.91 -3.57
N ALA A 287 9.76 0.37 -3.16
CA ALA A 287 10.23 0.74 -1.84
C ALA A 287 9.35 0.08 -0.75
N GLY A 288 9.98 -0.52 0.26
CA GLY A 288 9.28 -1.28 1.30
C GLY A 288 9.07 -2.76 0.98
N GLU A 289 9.62 -3.27 -0.12
CA GLU A 289 9.55 -4.70 -0.45
C GLU A 289 10.54 -5.49 0.41
N TYR A 290 10.17 -5.75 1.66
CA TYR A 290 11.05 -6.38 2.65
C TYR A 290 11.33 -7.85 2.36
N SER A 291 10.55 -8.52 1.51
CA SER A 291 10.81 -9.91 1.12
C SER A 291 12.18 -10.11 0.49
N VAL A 292 12.74 -9.07 -0.13
CA VAL A 292 14.09 -9.13 -0.76
C VAL A 292 15.24 -9.15 0.25
N LEU A 293 14.98 -8.92 1.54
CA LEU A 293 15.97 -9.08 2.61
C LEU A 293 16.31 -10.55 2.88
N PHE A 294 15.55 -11.48 2.29
CA PHE A 294 15.62 -12.90 2.54
C PHE A 294 16.05 -13.66 1.29
N GLY A 295 17.10 -14.47 1.42
CA GLY A 295 17.49 -15.43 0.40
C GLY A 295 16.61 -16.70 0.43
N ARG A 296 16.85 -17.62 -0.50
CA ARG A 296 16.11 -18.89 -0.56
C ARG A 296 16.20 -19.70 0.74
N GLN A 297 17.35 -19.66 1.41
CA GLN A 297 17.60 -20.36 2.67
C GLN A 297 16.76 -19.83 3.83
N ASP A 298 16.32 -18.56 3.76
CA ASP A 298 15.53 -17.91 4.81
C ASP A 298 14.02 -17.99 4.54
N TYR A 299 13.60 -18.71 3.49
CA TYR A 299 12.21 -18.66 3.00
C TYR A 299 11.20 -19.17 4.02
N ASP A 300 11.60 -20.17 4.82
CA ASP A 300 10.77 -20.79 5.85
C ASP A 300 10.79 -20.05 7.19
N ASP A 301 11.69 -19.09 7.34
CA ASP A 301 11.83 -18.27 8.55
C ASP A 301 11.25 -16.87 8.38
N ARG A 302 10.68 -16.55 7.20
CA ARG A 302 10.04 -15.26 6.99
C ARG A 302 8.73 -15.16 7.78
N PRO A 303 8.43 -14.01 8.38
CA PRO A 303 7.17 -13.81 9.11
C PRO A 303 5.99 -13.60 8.15
N ALA A 304 5.79 -14.52 7.19
CA ALA A 304 4.70 -14.54 6.23
C ALA A 304 3.59 -15.48 6.70
N LEU A 305 2.33 -15.09 6.52
CA LEU A 305 1.19 -15.92 6.97
C LEU A 305 1.07 -17.24 6.19
N SER A 306 1.59 -17.32 4.96
CA SER A 306 1.66 -18.59 4.24
C SER A 306 2.58 -19.63 4.91
N VAL A 307 3.62 -19.15 5.61
CA VAL A 307 4.51 -20.02 6.39
C VAL A 307 3.79 -20.55 7.62
N LEU A 308 3.10 -19.69 8.35
CA LEU A 308 2.28 -20.10 9.49
C LEU A 308 1.17 -21.09 9.07
N LEU A 309 0.46 -20.78 7.98
CA LEU A 309 -0.60 -21.63 7.46
C LEU A 309 -0.08 -23.03 7.09
N ARG A 310 1.06 -23.10 6.42
CA ARG A 310 1.71 -24.37 6.08
C ARG A 310 2.06 -25.20 7.33
N ASP A 311 2.58 -24.55 8.36
CA ASP A 311 2.93 -25.22 9.62
C ASP A 311 1.70 -25.76 10.35
N LEU A 312 0.61 -25.00 10.35
CA LEU A 312 -0.68 -25.44 10.91
C LEU A 312 -1.27 -26.62 10.12
N HIS A 313 -1.15 -26.59 8.78
CA HIS A 313 -1.53 -27.74 7.93
C HIS A 313 -0.74 -28.99 8.29
N ALA A 314 0.58 -28.88 8.46
CA ALA A 314 1.45 -29.99 8.86
C ALA A 314 1.11 -30.55 10.26
N ARG A 315 0.49 -29.75 11.11
CA ARG A 315 0.00 -30.14 12.45
C ARG A 315 -1.44 -30.70 12.44
N GLY A 316 -1.96 -31.07 11.27
CA GLY A 316 -3.26 -31.73 11.16
C GLY A 316 -4.47 -30.80 11.01
N ARG A 317 -4.26 -29.56 10.57
CA ARG A 317 -5.33 -28.58 10.29
C ARG A 317 -5.36 -28.18 8.80
N PRO A 318 -5.51 -29.13 7.84
CA PRO A 318 -5.36 -28.86 6.41
C PRO A 318 -6.45 -27.97 5.81
N ASP A 319 -7.60 -27.85 6.47
CA ASP A 319 -8.75 -27.06 5.98
C ASP A 319 -8.64 -25.56 6.28
N LEU A 320 -7.64 -25.14 7.06
CA LEU A 320 -7.46 -23.72 7.37
C LEU A 320 -7.05 -22.92 6.13
N THR A 321 -7.57 -21.71 6.05
CA THR A 321 -7.25 -20.72 5.03
C THR A 321 -6.62 -19.47 5.66
N LEU A 322 -6.12 -18.53 4.86
CA LEU A 322 -5.62 -17.25 5.38
C LEU A 322 -6.70 -16.47 6.13
N LYS A 323 -7.96 -16.61 5.73
CA LYS A 323 -9.09 -15.96 6.40
C LYS A 323 -9.24 -16.42 7.85
N ASP A 324 -8.97 -17.69 8.11
CA ASP A 324 -9.07 -18.27 9.46
C ASP A 324 -7.95 -17.75 10.38
N LEU A 325 -6.83 -17.29 9.82
CA LEU A 325 -5.72 -16.69 10.58
C LEU A 325 -6.04 -15.28 11.09
N LYS A 326 -7.10 -14.61 10.62
CA LYS A 326 -7.55 -13.32 11.15
C LYS A 326 -8.21 -13.43 12.55
N ASN A 327 -8.23 -14.62 13.13
CA ASN A 327 -8.83 -14.88 14.45
C ASN A 327 -7.94 -14.35 15.57
N GLU A 328 -8.48 -13.53 16.47
CA GLU A 328 -7.75 -12.99 17.63
C GLU A 328 -7.27 -14.07 18.63
N ASN A 329 -7.90 -15.24 18.66
CA ASN A 329 -7.47 -16.38 19.47
C ASN A 329 -6.37 -17.22 18.78
N LEU A 330 -5.85 -16.76 17.63
CA LEU A 330 -4.80 -17.47 16.89
C LEU A 330 -3.57 -17.78 17.76
N VAL A 331 -3.23 -16.87 18.66
CA VAL A 331 -2.06 -17.01 19.55
C VAL A 331 -2.14 -18.20 20.52
N GLU A 332 -3.35 -18.72 20.78
CA GLU A 332 -3.60 -19.89 21.61
C GLU A 332 -3.50 -21.22 20.84
N TRP A 333 -3.37 -21.16 19.50
CA TRP A 333 -3.33 -22.36 18.68
C TRP A 333 -1.96 -23.05 18.77
N ASP A 334 -2.00 -24.39 18.81
CA ASP A 334 -0.79 -25.21 18.79
C ASP A 334 0.09 -24.89 17.58
N GLY A 335 1.37 -24.66 17.81
CA GLY A 335 2.36 -24.33 16.80
C GLY A 335 2.54 -22.84 16.52
N VAL A 336 1.67 -21.95 17.03
CA VAL A 336 1.79 -20.51 16.76
C VAL A 336 2.94 -19.90 17.56
N ALA A 337 3.11 -20.26 18.82
CA ALA A 337 4.22 -19.78 19.63
C ALA A 337 5.58 -20.20 19.03
N GLU A 338 5.71 -21.45 18.57
CA GLU A 338 6.91 -21.96 17.93
C GLU A 338 7.18 -21.26 16.56
N TRP A 339 6.12 -20.94 15.83
CA TRP A 339 6.27 -20.13 14.61
C TRP A 339 6.80 -18.75 14.96
N VAL A 340 6.26 -18.07 15.97
CA VAL A 340 6.72 -16.74 16.41
C VAL A 340 8.20 -16.81 16.81
N ASP A 341 8.60 -17.80 17.62
CA ASP A 341 10.01 -17.98 18.03
C ASP A 341 10.94 -18.15 16.82
N ARG A 342 10.52 -18.93 15.85
CA ARG A 342 11.30 -19.19 14.64
C ARG A 342 11.44 -17.98 13.74
N VAL A 343 10.37 -17.19 13.55
CA VAL A 343 10.41 -16.03 12.64
C VAL A 343 10.96 -14.77 13.30
N THR A 344 11.08 -14.72 14.62
CA THR A 344 11.59 -13.55 15.36
C THR A 344 12.95 -13.06 14.87
N PRO A 345 13.96 -13.90 14.58
CA PRO A 345 15.25 -13.40 14.05
C PRO A 345 15.08 -12.68 12.70
N ALA A 346 14.23 -13.19 11.81
CA ALA A 346 13.94 -12.58 10.52
C ALA A 346 13.14 -11.26 10.69
N HIS A 347 12.18 -11.24 11.60
CA HIS A 347 11.45 -10.04 11.99
C HIS A 347 12.39 -8.96 12.51
N ASN A 348 13.28 -9.27 13.46
CA ASN A 348 14.26 -8.35 14.01
C ASN A 348 15.25 -7.84 12.94
N ARG A 349 15.66 -8.70 12.00
CA ARG A 349 16.48 -8.30 10.84
C ARG A 349 15.76 -7.21 10.02
N THR A 350 14.47 -7.39 9.75
CA THR A 350 13.67 -6.42 8.99
C THR A 350 13.54 -5.10 9.76
N ILE A 351 13.16 -5.13 11.03
CA ILE A 351 13.05 -3.94 11.88
C ILE A 351 14.35 -3.15 11.90
N ASN A 352 15.48 -3.83 12.15
CA ASN A 352 16.79 -3.18 12.22
C ASN A 352 17.27 -2.66 10.86
N ALA A 353 16.93 -3.32 9.75
CA ALA A 353 17.20 -2.82 8.41
C ALA A 353 16.41 -1.54 8.11
N ILE A 354 15.12 -1.50 8.49
CA ILE A 354 14.26 -0.31 8.37
C ILE A 354 14.88 0.86 9.18
N CYS A 355 15.25 0.61 10.44
CA CYS A 355 15.90 1.62 11.29
C CYS A 355 17.22 2.13 10.70
N ALA A 356 18.00 1.24 10.08
CA ALA A 356 19.31 1.62 9.54
C ALA A 356 19.24 2.43 8.23
N VAL A 357 18.19 2.21 7.40
CA VAL A 357 18.09 2.77 6.04
C VAL A 357 17.10 3.92 5.96
N PHE A 358 16.01 3.85 6.72
CA PHE A 358 14.90 4.82 6.61
C PHE A 358 14.76 5.71 7.85
N ASP A 359 15.22 5.23 9.04
CA ASP A 359 15.17 5.96 10.32
C ASP A 359 13.80 6.55 10.67
N PRO A 360 12.72 5.71 10.70
CA PRO A 360 11.36 6.17 10.92
C PRO A 360 11.10 6.49 12.39
N ALA A 361 10.11 7.35 12.68
CA ALA A 361 9.62 7.58 14.05
C ALA A 361 8.69 6.46 14.53
N LEU A 362 8.08 5.70 13.60
CA LEU A 362 7.12 4.65 13.90
C LEU A 362 7.28 3.48 12.91
N ILE A 363 7.12 2.25 13.42
CA ILE A 363 6.95 1.06 12.58
C ILE A 363 5.60 0.42 12.94
N VAL A 364 4.74 0.24 11.94
CA VAL A 364 3.40 -0.32 12.08
C VAL A 364 3.38 -1.76 11.60
N LEU A 365 2.88 -2.68 12.41
CA LEU A 365 2.65 -4.07 12.04
C LEU A 365 1.18 -4.26 11.67
N GLY A 366 0.92 -4.71 10.45
CA GLY A 366 -0.45 -4.87 9.94
C GLY A 366 -0.55 -5.89 8.80
N GLY A 367 -1.44 -5.63 7.84
CA GLY A 367 -1.84 -6.58 6.81
C GLY A 367 -3.05 -7.41 7.28
N GLU A 368 -2.95 -8.72 7.20
CA GLU A 368 -3.97 -9.67 7.68
C GLU A 368 -3.62 -10.27 9.05
N LEU A 369 -2.64 -9.68 9.73
CA LEU A 369 -2.16 -10.11 11.03
C LEU A 369 -3.17 -9.75 12.13
N PRO A 370 -3.69 -10.69 12.95
CA PRO A 370 -4.51 -10.36 14.10
C PRO A 370 -3.71 -9.56 15.14
N HIS A 371 -4.38 -8.67 15.86
CA HIS A 371 -3.73 -7.78 16.81
C HIS A 371 -2.98 -8.53 17.91
N SER A 372 -3.51 -9.67 18.36
CA SER A 372 -2.86 -10.54 19.35
C SER A 372 -1.49 -11.02 18.86
N LEU A 373 -1.40 -11.50 17.60
CA LEU A 373 -0.15 -11.97 17.03
C LEU A 373 0.82 -10.82 16.74
N ALA A 374 0.30 -9.67 16.29
CA ALA A 374 1.11 -8.46 16.12
C ALA A 374 1.78 -8.03 17.43
N ARG A 375 1.05 -8.05 18.55
CA ARG A 375 1.62 -7.75 19.89
C ARG A 375 2.70 -8.73 20.30
N MET A 376 2.52 -10.03 20.05
CA MET A 376 3.56 -11.03 20.32
C MET A 376 4.85 -10.75 19.55
N LEU A 377 4.77 -10.35 18.28
CA LEU A 377 5.94 -9.97 17.49
C LEU A 377 6.60 -8.68 18.01
N ILE A 378 5.79 -7.69 18.41
CA ILE A 378 6.28 -6.44 19.02
C ILE A 378 7.04 -6.75 20.32
N GLU A 379 6.51 -7.58 21.19
CA GLU A 379 7.13 -7.98 22.47
C GLU A 379 8.46 -8.73 22.29
N ARG A 380 8.65 -9.41 21.13
CA ARG A 380 9.88 -10.11 20.75
C ARG A 380 10.86 -9.26 19.97
N THR A 381 10.51 -7.99 19.71
CA THR A 381 11.38 -7.10 18.93
C THR A 381 12.60 -6.67 19.71
N GLU A 382 13.77 -6.88 19.12
CA GLU A 382 15.05 -6.45 19.64
C GLU A 382 15.74 -5.46 18.66
N PHE A 383 16.06 -4.29 19.18
CA PHE A 383 16.80 -3.28 18.43
C PHE A 383 18.31 -3.45 18.59
N ASN A 384 19.04 -3.41 17.49
CA ASN A 384 20.51 -3.35 17.50
C ASN A 384 20.96 -1.95 17.93
N ASN A 385 20.81 -1.64 19.22
CA ASN A 385 21.05 -0.32 19.79
C ASN A 385 22.15 -0.40 20.87
N LEU A 386 23.39 -0.52 20.41
CA LEU A 386 24.55 -0.55 21.31
C LEU A 386 24.96 0.87 21.72
N PRO A 387 25.19 1.13 23.02
CA PRO A 387 25.58 2.44 23.50
C PRO A 387 26.98 2.82 23.00
N ARG A 388 27.15 4.10 22.60
CA ARG A 388 28.45 4.71 22.35
C ARG A 388 28.67 5.83 23.36
N HIS A 389 29.78 5.79 24.07
CA HIS A 389 30.06 6.77 25.13
C HIS A 389 28.94 6.90 26.18
N GLY A 390 28.23 5.80 26.44
CA GLY A 390 27.08 5.78 27.36
C GLY A 390 25.79 6.32 26.84
N ALA A 391 25.71 6.75 25.56
CA ALA A 391 24.50 7.22 24.91
C ALA A 391 23.93 6.17 23.95
N LEU A 392 22.62 5.98 23.98
CA LEU A 392 21.84 5.21 23.03
C LEU A 392 21.23 6.16 21.99
N ARG A 393 21.04 5.68 20.76
CA ARG A 393 20.22 6.39 19.77
C ARG A 393 18.74 6.17 20.07
N ASP A 394 17.88 7.06 19.62
CA ASP A 394 16.45 6.83 19.62
C ASP A 394 16.09 5.66 18.71
N VAL A 395 15.02 4.97 19.05
CA VAL A 395 14.44 3.87 18.26
C VAL A 395 12.96 4.17 17.96
N PRO A 396 12.43 3.69 16.84
CA PRO A 396 11.04 3.94 16.49
C PRO A 396 10.07 3.32 17.50
N ARG A 397 8.93 3.95 17.68
CA ARG A 397 7.79 3.32 18.33
C ARG A 397 7.26 2.18 17.47
N LEU A 398 6.92 1.06 18.06
CA LEU A 398 6.22 -0.03 17.40
C LEU A 398 4.72 0.06 17.70
N ALA A 399 3.89 -0.14 16.70
CA ALA A 399 2.44 -0.13 16.88
C ALA A 399 1.76 -1.19 16.00
N VAL A 400 0.59 -1.62 16.43
CA VAL A 400 -0.32 -2.43 15.62
C VAL A 400 -1.12 -1.50 14.71
N ALA A 401 -1.42 -1.94 13.50
CA ALA A 401 -2.26 -1.21 12.56
C ALA A 401 -3.67 -0.95 13.13
N GLU A 402 -4.22 0.24 12.87
CA GLU A 402 -5.58 0.61 13.30
C GLU A 402 -6.61 0.39 12.18
N VAL A 403 -6.20 0.48 10.91
CA VAL A 403 -7.06 0.20 9.76
C VAL A 403 -7.09 -1.30 9.51
N ILE A 404 -8.11 -1.98 10.01
CA ILE A 404 -8.20 -3.43 10.02
C ILE A 404 -8.96 -3.96 8.80
N ASP A 405 -10.11 -3.35 8.49
CA ASP A 405 -11.02 -3.81 7.44
C ASP A 405 -10.55 -3.33 6.07
N ALA A 406 -10.05 -4.26 5.24
CA ALA A 406 -9.61 -4.01 3.87
C ALA A 406 -8.62 -2.83 3.70
N PRO A 407 -7.52 -2.73 4.51
CA PRO A 407 -6.62 -1.56 4.48
C PRO A 407 -6.05 -1.28 3.08
N GLY A 408 -5.78 -2.33 2.30
CA GLY A 408 -5.34 -2.20 0.92
C GLY A 408 -6.36 -1.52 0.01
N ALA A 409 -7.66 -1.86 0.15
CA ALA A 409 -8.74 -1.26 -0.63
C ALA A 409 -9.03 0.18 -0.18
N ILE A 410 -9.03 0.45 1.14
CA ILE A 410 -9.18 1.81 1.67
C ILE A 410 -8.07 2.72 1.13
N GLY A 411 -6.82 2.30 1.23
CA GLY A 411 -5.70 3.08 0.69
C GLY A 411 -5.72 3.20 -0.83
N ALA A 412 -6.19 2.18 -1.54
CA ALA A 412 -6.37 2.26 -2.98
C ALA A 412 -7.43 3.29 -3.36
N ALA A 413 -8.56 3.37 -2.64
CA ALA A 413 -9.60 4.36 -2.87
C ALA A 413 -9.11 5.82 -2.71
N LEU A 414 -8.04 6.05 -1.97
CA LEU A 414 -7.40 7.36 -1.83
C LEU A 414 -6.61 7.77 -3.07
N ILE A 415 -6.08 6.83 -3.85
CA ILE A 415 -5.20 7.13 -4.98
C ILE A 415 -5.87 8.09 -5.98
N PRO A 416 -7.11 7.84 -6.47
CA PRO A 416 -7.77 8.76 -7.38
C PRO A 416 -7.90 10.19 -6.82
N LEU A 417 -8.14 10.35 -5.52
CA LEU A 417 -8.22 11.66 -4.87
C LEU A 417 -6.87 12.38 -4.92
N PHE A 418 -5.77 11.70 -4.57
CA PHE A 418 -4.43 12.30 -4.60
C PHE A 418 -3.94 12.60 -6.02
N GLU A 419 -4.29 11.79 -6.99
CA GLU A 419 -3.87 11.99 -8.39
C GLU A 419 -4.67 13.12 -9.08
N THR A 420 -5.90 13.40 -8.64
CA THR A 420 -6.79 14.35 -9.35
C THR A 420 -7.15 15.60 -8.56
N VAL A 421 -7.39 15.48 -7.24
CA VAL A 421 -8.01 16.51 -6.40
C VAL A 421 -7.09 17.02 -5.31
N LEU A 422 -6.36 16.14 -4.66
CA LEU A 422 -5.46 16.37 -3.54
C LEU A 422 -3.99 16.22 -3.99
#